data_f3e8daa2874753ae31f8817fc8de5357
#
_entry.id   f3e8daa2874753ae31f8817fc8de5357
#
_cell.length_a   1.000
_cell.length_b   1.000
_cell.length_c   1.000
_cell.angle_alpha   90.00
_cell.angle_beta   90.00
_cell.angle_gamma   90.00
#
_symmetry.space_group_name_H-M   'P 1'
#
loop_
_entity.id
_entity.type
_entity.pdbx_description
1 polymer ?
#
loop_
_entity_poly.entity_id
_entity_poly.type
_entity_poly.pdbx_seq_one_letter_code
_entity_poly.pdbx_strand_id
1 'polypeptide(L)'
;MYRDRIIKGARWMVFPITVVTFAIYLGIAIVLSILALFTLVDAAKLLIAIPGSPAPTTALHVVLQAILFTIIIVEILETVLVYFRTSRILVRPILIAGITAMVRKVITMGVESFNAVDLLAIAVVIGVLTAAIIYVGKEEGETEAKGETSPP
;
A
#
# COMPACT_ATOMS: atom_id res chain seq x y z
N MET A 1 -21.84 -21.91 -32.95
CA MET A 1 -22.69 -20.76 -33.29
C MET A 1 -23.36 -20.09 -32.07
N TYR A 2 -23.74 -20.81 -31.00
CA TYR A 2 -24.36 -20.25 -29.79
C TYR A 2 -23.32 -19.64 -28.82
N ARG A 3 -22.13 -20.23 -28.68
CA ARG A 3 -21.04 -19.75 -27.81
C ARG A 3 -20.44 -18.39 -28.20
N ASP A 4 -20.40 -18.11 -29.50
CA ASP A 4 -19.79 -16.85 -30.00
C ASP A 4 -20.65 -15.61 -29.72
N ARG A 5 -21.98 -15.75 -29.58
CA ARG A 5 -22.86 -14.63 -29.23
C ARG A 5 -22.77 -14.22 -27.75
N ILE A 6 -22.54 -15.19 -26.85
CA ILE A 6 -22.41 -14.92 -25.42
C ILE A 6 -21.09 -14.17 -25.15
N ILE A 7 -20.01 -14.55 -25.84
CA ILE A 7 -18.69 -13.92 -25.69
C ILE A 7 -18.69 -12.47 -26.24
N LYS A 8 -19.40 -12.19 -27.33
CA LYS A 8 -19.51 -10.82 -27.87
C LYS A 8 -20.35 -9.92 -26.97
N GLY A 9 -21.44 -10.39 -26.39
CA GLY A 9 -22.26 -9.63 -25.45
C GLY A 9 -21.53 -9.26 -24.15
N ALA A 10 -20.75 -10.20 -23.62
CA ALA A 10 -19.95 -9.97 -22.40
C ALA A 10 -18.84 -8.91 -22.61
N ARG A 11 -18.20 -8.88 -23.78
CA ARG A 11 -17.15 -7.89 -24.09
C ARG A 11 -17.68 -6.45 -24.12
N TRP A 12 -18.89 -6.23 -24.56
CA TRP A 12 -19.50 -4.89 -24.60
C TRP A 12 -19.84 -4.37 -23.21
N MET A 13 -20.19 -5.25 -22.27
CA MET A 13 -20.46 -4.89 -20.88
C MET A 13 -19.19 -4.69 -20.05
N VAL A 14 -18.14 -5.46 -20.32
CA VAL A 14 -16.87 -5.40 -19.55
C VAL A 14 -16.05 -4.16 -19.91
N PHE A 15 -16.08 -3.73 -21.16
CA PHE A 15 -15.30 -2.57 -21.62
C PHE A 15 -15.61 -1.25 -20.85
N PRO A 16 -16.88 -0.83 -20.68
CA PRO A 16 -17.16 0.40 -19.93
C PRO A 16 -16.79 0.29 -18.45
N ILE A 17 -16.94 -0.88 -17.84
CA ILE A 17 -16.58 -1.10 -16.44
C ILE A 17 -15.06 -0.95 -16.25
N THR A 18 -14.27 -1.53 -17.15
CA THR A 18 -12.80 -1.43 -17.10
C THR A 18 -12.33 0.01 -17.26
N VAL A 19 -12.93 0.76 -18.18
CA VAL A 19 -12.59 2.18 -18.40
C VAL A 19 -12.93 3.03 -17.19
N VAL A 20 -14.11 2.83 -16.59
CA VAL A 20 -14.52 3.55 -15.38
C VAL A 20 -13.60 3.22 -14.21
N THR A 21 -13.29 1.95 -14.00
CA THR A 21 -12.37 1.51 -12.94
C THR A 21 -10.99 2.13 -13.14
N PHE A 22 -10.45 2.12 -14.35
CA PHE A 22 -9.18 2.75 -14.68
C PHE A 22 -9.20 4.25 -14.39
N ALA A 23 -10.26 4.96 -14.80
CA ALA A 23 -10.41 6.40 -14.55
C ALA A 23 -10.48 6.73 -13.06
N ILE A 24 -11.16 5.89 -12.25
CA ILE A 24 -11.23 6.06 -10.80
C ILE A 24 -9.84 5.88 -10.18
N TYR A 25 -9.11 4.81 -10.51
CA TYR A 25 -7.76 4.59 -9.99
C TYR A 25 -6.80 5.70 -10.41
N LEU A 26 -6.89 6.17 -11.65
CA LEU A 26 -6.09 7.31 -12.12
C LEU A 26 -6.41 8.58 -11.32
N GLY A 27 -7.69 8.87 -11.08
CA GLY A 27 -8.11 9.99 -10.24
C GLY A 27 -7.55 9.91 -8.83
N ILE A 28 -7.65 8.73 -8.20
CA ILE A 28 -7.09 8.47 -6.87
C ILE A 28 -5.57 8.70 -6.88
N ALA A 29 -4.85 8.18 -7.87
CA ALA A 29 -3.40 8.34 -7.98
C ALA A 29 -3.00 9.82 -8.09
N ILE A 30 -3.72 10.61 -8.89
CA ILE A 30 -3.47 12.05 -9.04
C ILE A 30 -3.70 12.78 -7.72
N VAL A 31 -4.83 12.52 -7.04
CA VAL A 31 -5.15 13.16 -5.76
C VAL A 31 -4.12 12.81 -4.69
N LEU A 32 -3.74 11.53 -4.58
CA LEU A 32 -2.72 11.08 -3.63
C LEU A 32 -1.34 11.68 -3.94
N SER A 33 -0.97 11.81 -5.21
CA SER A 33 0.30 12.44 -5.61
C SER A 33 0.35 13.92 -5.20
N ILE A 34 -0.72 14.65 -5.42
CA ILE A 34 -0.83 16.05 -5.01
C ILE A 34 -0.78 16.16 -3.48
N LEU A 35 -1.50 15.30 -2.78
CA LEU A 35 -1.52 15.27 -1.32
C LEU A 35 -0.14 14.94 -0.74
N ALA A 36 0.57 13.94 -1.30
CA ALA A 36 1.93 13.58 -0.90
C ALA A 36 2.90 14.75 -1.06
N LEU A 37 2.81 15.47 -2.18
CA LEU A 37 3.65 16.63 -2.42
C LEU A 37 3.34 17.75 -1.42
N PHE A 38 2.06 17.99 -1.13
CA PHE A 38 1.63 19.03 -0.18
C PHE A 38 2.13 18.73 1.24
N THR A 39 1.94 17.49 1.71
CA THR A 39 2.40 17.07 3.04
C THR A 39 3.92 17.04 3.16
N LEU A 40 4.63 16.70 2.09
CA LEU A 40 6.10 16.78 2.06
C LEU A 40 6.61 18.21 2.20
N VAL A 41 6.00 19.17 1.48
CA VAL A 41 6.35 20.59 1.58
C VAL A 41 6.05 21.12 2.98
N ASP A 42 4.95 20.70 3.58
CA ASP A 42 4.58 21.11 4.94
C ASP A 42 5.55 20.54 5.98
N ALA A 43 5.92 19.26 5.87
CA ALA A 43 6.95 18.65 6.70
C ALA A 43 8.31 19.36 6.57
N ALA A 44 8.70 19.77 5.36
CA ALA A 44 9.93 20.52 5.13
C ALA A 44 9.91 21.89 5.80
N LYS A 45 8.77 22.61 5.74
CA LYS A 45 8.61 23.90 6.44
C LYS A 45 8.73 23.74 7.96
N LEU A 46 8.09 22.73 8.52
CA LEU A 46 8.17 22.41 9.94
C LEU A 46 9.62 22.09 10.36
N LEU A 47 10.36 21.35 9.54
CA LEU A 47 11.76 21.02 9.80
C LEU A 47 12.65 22.28 9.86
N ILE A 48 12.46 23.22 8.94
CA ILE A 48 13.20 24.47 8.87
C ILE A 48 12.89 25.36 10.09
N ALA A 49 11.69 25.25 10.65
CA ALA A 49 11.26 26.05 11.80
C ALA A 49 11.79 25.55 13.16
N ILE A 50 12.35 24.33 13.25
CA ILE A 50 12.85 23.74 14.51
C ILE A 50 13.89 24.61 15.20
N PRO A 51 14.94 25.19 14.54
CA PRO A 51 15.98 25.94 15.19
C PRO A 51 15.49 27.18 15.97
N GLY A 52 14.33 27.74 15.62
CA GLY A 52 13.70 28.88 16.29
C GLY A 52 12.64 28.52 17.33
N SER A 53 12.43 27.21 17.55
CA SER A 53 11.36 26.74 18.44
C SER A 53 11.76 26.84 19.93
N PRO A 54 10.89 27.30 20.81
CA PRO A 54 11.13 27.29 22.26
C PRO A 54 11.14 25.90 22.88
N ALA A 55 10.61 24.90 22.16
CA ALA A 55 10.54 23.49 22.57
C ALA A 55 10.99 22.55 21.42
N PRO A 56 12.30 22.41 21.19
CA PRO A 56 12.83 21.69 20.02
C PRO A 56 12.45 20.20 19.99
N THR A 57 12.31 19.55 21.14
CA THR A 57 11.89 18.14 21.23
C THR A 57 10.44 17.95 20.76
N THR A 58 9.53 18.81 21.21
CA THR A 58 8.13 18.75 20.77
C THR A 58 8.00 19.07 19.27
N ALA A 59 8.76 20.06 18.77
CA ALA A 59 8.80 20.39 17.36
C ALA A 59 9.31 19.21 16.52
N LEU A 60 10.31 18.48 16.99
CA LEU A 60 10.83 17.28 16.33
C LEU A 60 9.76 16.17 16.22
N HIS A 61 8.96 15.96 17.27
CA HIS A 61 7.84 15.00 17.23
C HIS A 61 6.80 15.38 16.17
N VAL A 62 6.45 16.65 16.07
CA VAL A 62 5.49 17.13 15.06
C VAL A 62 6.02 16.90 13.64
N VAL A 63 7.30 17.20 13.39
CA VAL A 63 7.94 16.95 12.10
C VAL A 63 7.97 15.47 11.79
N LEU A 64 8.32 14.61 12.75
CA LEU A 64 8.34 13.17 12.58
C LEU A 64 6.95 12.63 12.21
N GLN A 65 5.89 13.09 12.86
CA GLN A 65 4.51 12.72 12.53
C GLN A 65 4.13 13.17 11.11
N ALA A 66 4.51 14.38 10.69
CA ALA A 66 4.24 14.88 9.34
C ALA A 66 4.94 14.04 8.27
N ILE A 67 6.20 13.65 8.49
CA ILE A 67 6.96 12.77 7.59
C ILE A 67 6.31 11.38 7.53
N LEU A 68 5.95 10.80 8.67
CA LEU A 68 5.29 9.49 8.72
C LEU A 68 3.95 9.50 7.99
N PHE A 69 3.18 10.58 8.11
CA PHE A 69 1.94 10.74 7.38
C PHE A 69 2.17 10.80 5.85
N THR A 70 3.19 11.53 5.42
CA THR A 70 3.59 11.58 4.00
C THR A 70 3.96 10.19 3.48
N ILE A 71 4.71 9.40 4.25
CA ILE A 71 5.08 8.04 3.88
C ILE A 71 3.83 7.14 3.74
N ILE A 72 2.83 7.30 4.62
CA ILE A 72 1.55 6.55 4.51
C ILE A 72 0.86 6.85 3.17
N ILE A 73 0.81 8.11 2.77
CA ILE A 73 0.20 8.52 1.50
C ILE A 73 0.94 7.87 0.32
N VAL A 74 2.28 7.88 0.34
CA VAL A 74 3.11 7.27 -0.70
C VAL A 74 2.89 5.75 -0.77
N GLU A 75 2.76 5.04 0.34
CA GLU A 75 2.46 3.60 0.35
C GLU A 75 1.09 3.29 -0.28
N ILE A 76 0.08 4.09 0.04
CA ILE A 76 -1.24 3.95 -0.59
C ILE A 76 -1.12 4.19 -2.09
N LEU A 77 -0.37 5.21 -2.50
CA LEU A 77 -0.12 5.52 -3.90
C LEU A 77 0.60 4.37 -4.62
N GLU A 78 1.62 3.77 -4.01
CA GLU A 78 2.31 2.59 -4.57
C GLU A 78 1.37 1.41 -4.76
N THR A 79 0.47 1.17 -3.79
CA THR A 79 -0.55 0.12 -3.90
C THR A 79 -1.48 0.35 -5.10
N VAL A 80 -1.87 1.61 -5.33
CA VAL A 80 -2.68 2.01 -6.50
C VAL A 80 -1.89 1.83 -7.81
N LEU A 81 -0.60 2.21 -7.82
CA LEU A 81 0.28 2.09 -9.00
C LEU A 81 0.55 0.63 -9.39
N VAL A 82 0.62 -0.29 -8.44
CA VAL A 82 0.77 -1.73 -8.72
C VAL A 82 -0.40 -2.25 -9.56
N TYR A 83 -1.62 -1.78 -9.31
CA TYR A 83 -2.78 -2.11 -10.12
C TYR A 83 -2.59 -1.75 -11.61
N PHE A 84 -2.01 -0.56 -11.91
CA PHE A 84 -1.75 -0.14 -13.29
C PHE A 84 -0.66 -0.98 -13.98
N ARG A 85 0.36 -1.41 -13.24
CA ARG A 85 1.49 -2.15 -13.81
C ARG A 85 1.15 -3.59 -14.16
N THR A 86 0.27 -4.24 -13.40
CA THR A 86 0.11 -5.69 -13.45
C THR A 86 -1.23 -6.13 -14.00
N SER A 87 -2.24 -5.24 -14.09
CA SER A 87 -3.64 -5.56 -14.48
C SER A 87 -4.24 -6.75 -13.71
N ARG A 88 -3.58 -7.17 -12.64
CA ARG A 88 -3.99 -8.25 -11.72
C ARG A 88 -3.80 -7.77 -10.29
N ILE A 89 -4.71 -8.17 -9.42
CA ILE A 89 -4.57 -7.94 -7.98
C ILE A 89 -3.52 -8.95 -7.49
N LEU A 90 -2.29 -8.50 -7.34
CA LEU A 90 -1.25 -9.30 -6.70
C LEU A 90 -1.43 -9.21 -5.19
N VAL A 91 -1.75 -10.32 -4.56
CA VAL A 91 -1.95 -10.40 -3.10
C VAL A 91 -0.65 -10.09 -2.35
N ARG A 92 0.49 -10.51 -2.89
CA ARG A 92 1.81 -10.35 -2.26
C ARG A 92 2.21 -8.90 -1.98
N PRO A 93 2.12 -7.93 -2.92
CA PRO A 93 2.40 -6.53 -2.62
C PRO A 93 1.49 -5.93 -1.54
N ILE A 94 0.22 -6.32 -1.49
CA ILE A 94 -0.74 -5.87 -0.48
C ILE A 94 -0.32 -6.37 0.92
N LEU A 95 0.11 -7.63 1.02
CA LEU A 95 0.61 -8.20 2.28
C LEU A 95 1.90 -7.50 2.73
N ILE A 96 2.83 -7.21 1.81
CA ILE A 96 4.06 -6.47 2.11
C ILE A 96 3.73 -5.07 2.64
N ALA A 97 2.84 -4.34 1.97
CA ALA A 97 2.37 -3.03 2.44
C ALA A 97 1.75 -3.11 3.85
N GLY A 98 0.97 -4.18 4.13
CA GLY A 98 0.42 -4.43 5.46
C GLY A 98 1.48 -4.62 6.54
N ILE A 99 2.54 -5.39 6.27
CA ILE A 99 3.68 -5.55 7.20
C ILE A 99 4.38 -4.22 7.42
N THR A 100 4.67 -3.47 6.36
CA THR A 100 5.35 -2.17 6.44
C THR A 100 4.53 -1.19 7.29
N ALA A 101 3.21 -1.17 7.13
CA ALA A 101 2.31 -0.35 7.95
C ALA A 101 2.37 -0.75 9.45
N MET A 102 2.44 -2.06 9.77
CA MET A 102 2.55 -2.53 11.14
C MET A 102 3.91 -2.20 11.76
N VAL A 103 5.01 -2.36 11.02
CA VAL A 103 6.35 -1.97 11.48
C VAL A 103 6.40 -0.48 11.78
N ARG A 104 5.80 0.35 10.94
CA ARG A 104 5.68 1.80 11.19
C ARG A 104 4.86 2.09 12.44
N LYS A 105 3.75 1.39 12.65
CA LYS A 105 2.95 1.53 13.88
C LYS A 105 3.80 1.25 15.11
N VAL A 106 4.67 0.24 15.09
CA VAL A 106 5.61 -0.06 16.19
C VAL A 106 6.60 1.08 16.41
N ILE A 107 7.15 1.67 15.34
CA ILE A 107 8.11 2.77 15.43
C ILE A 107 7.44 4.03 16.04
N THR A 108 6.22 4.36 15.61
CA THR A 108 5.46 5.51 16.15
C THR A 108 5.03 5.29 17.60
N MET A 109 4.72 4.07 17.98
CA MET A 109 4.37 3.72 19.35
C MET A 109 5.51 3.95 20.35
N GLY A 110 6.78 3.90 19.92
CA GLY A 110 7.94 4.22 20.77
C GLY A 110 7.92 5.62 21.38
N VAL A 111 7.02 6.48 20.93
CA VAL A 111 6.83 7.87 21.36
C VAL A 111 5.63 8.05 22.29
N GLU A 112 4.71 7.11 22.33
CA GLU A 112 3.47 7.13 23.14
C GLU A 112 3.52 6.06 24.25
N SER A 113 2.71 6.24 25.31
CA SER A 113 2.63 5.28 26.41
C SER A 113 2.01 3.96 25.94
N PHE A 114 2.75 2.86 26.09
CA PHE A 114 2.35 1.53 25.67
C PHE A 114 1.39 0.82 26.62
N ASN A 115 0.41 0.13 26.01
CA ASN A 115 -0.28 -0.97 26.66
C ASN A 115 0.28 -2.31 26.13
N ALA A 116 0.63 -3.23 27.01
CA ALA A 116 1.16 -4.55 26.62
C ALA A 116 0.23 -5.32 25.67
N VAL A 117 -1.06 -5.07 25.75
CA VAL A 117 -2.08 -5.67 24.89
C VAL A 117 -1.94 -5.18 23.42
N ASP A 118 -1.65 -3.90 23.22
CA ASP A 118 -1.48 -3.33 21.88
C ASP A 118 -0.24 -3.92 21.19
N LEU A 119 0.84 -4.08 21.96
CA LEU A 119 2.07 -4.70 21.45
C LEU A 119 1.85 -6.16 21.05
N LEU A 120 1.11 -6.91 21.86
CA LEU A 120 0.76 -8.29 21.56
C LEU A 120 -0.12 -8.38 20.30
N ALA A 121 -1.12 -7.51 20.18
CA ALA A 121 -2.00 -7.47 19.01
C ALA A 121 -1.20 -7.20 17.72
N ILE A 122 -0.27 -6.26 17.74
CA ILE A 122 0.60 -5.94 16.58
C ILE A 122 1.49 -7.14 16.24
N ALA A 123 2.09 -7.80 17.24
CA ALA A 123 2.93 -8.97 17.02
C ALA A 123 2.14 -10.12 16.36
N VAL A 124 0.89 -10.36 16.79
CA VAL A 124 0.00 -11.34 16.15
C VAL A 124 -0.30 -10.98 14.71
N VAL A 125 -0.65 -9.72 14.43
CA VAL A 125 -0.95 -9.28 13.06
C VAL A 125 0.26 -9.43 12.14
N ILE A 126 1.47 -9.03 12.58
CA ILE A 126 2.71 -9.22 11.82
C ILE A 126 2.96 -10.72 11.58
N GLY A 127 2.77 -11.57 12.57
CA GLY A 127 2.91 -13.01 12.46
C GLY A 127 1.97 -13.61 11.41
N VAL A 128 0.69 -13.23 11.43
CA VAL A 128 -0.31 -13.69 10.46
C VAL A 128 0.01 -13.20 9.03
N LEU A 129 0.39 -11.93 8.87
CA LEU A 129 0.77 -11.38 7.56
C LEU A 129 2.02 -12.06 7.01
N THR A 130 3.02 -12.34 7.86
CA THR A 130 4.24 -13.05 7.45
C THR A 130 3.91 -14.49 7.02
N ALA A 131 3.07 -15.19 7.76
CA ALA A 131 2.61 -16.53 7.38
C ALA A 131 1.84 -16.51 6.04
N ALA A 132 0.98 -15.51 5.82
CA ALA A 132 0.25 -15.34 4.58
C ALA A 132 1.18 -15.10 3.38
N ILE A 133 2.25 -14.30 3.53
CA ILE A 133 3.25 -14.08 2.45
C ILE A 133 3.97 -15.37 2.09
N ILE A 134 4.37 -16.16 3.08
CA ILE A 134 5.05 -17.45 2.85
C ILE A 134 4.12 -18.40 2.11
N TYR A 135 2.85 -18.45 2.51
CA TYR A 135 1.85 -19.32 1.87
C TYR A 135 1.60 -18.93 0.41
N VAL A 136 1.36 -17.65 0.15
CA VAL A 136 1.13 -17.12 -1.22
C VAL A 136 2.36 -17.29 -2.09
N GLY A 137 3.56 -17.03 -1.55
CA GLY A 137 4.82 -17.20 -2.29
C GLY A 137 5.09 -18.65 -2.69
N LYS A 138 4.59 -19.63 -1.93
CA LYS A 138 4.71 -21.05 -2.25
C LYS A 138 3.77 -21.45 -3.39
N GLU A 139 2.54 -20.95 -3.40
CA GLU A 139 1.58 -21.19 -4.48
C GLU A 139 2.02 -20.58 -5.83
N GLU A 140 2.60 -19.37 -5.80
CA GLU A 140 3.14 -18.71 -6.99
C GLU A 140 4.31 -19.52 -7.58
N GLY A 141 5.23 -19.99 -6.75
CA GLY A 141 6.37 -20.81 -7.19
C GLY A 141 5.97 -22.19 -7.78
N GLU A 142 4.93 -22.82 -7.25
CA GLU A 142 4.42 -24.08 -7.78
C GLU A 142 3.69 -23.90 -9.14
N THR A 143 3.09 -22.74 -9.34
CA THR A 143 2.38 -22.42 -10.60
C THR A 143 3.37 -22.12 -11.72
N GLU A 144 4.49 -21.44 -11.45
CA GLU A 144 5.56 -21.19 -12.41
C GLU A 144 6.27 -22.48 -12.81
N ALA A 145 6.59 -23.34 -11.85
CA ALA A 145 7.24 -24.63 -12.11
C ALA A 145 6.37 -25.59 -12.99
N LYS A 146 5.04 -25.54 -12.85
CA LYS A 146 4.12 -26.30 -13.69
C LYS A 146 3.95 -25.73 -15.10
N GLY A 147 4.12 -24.42 -15.29
CA GLY A 147 4.06 -23.78 -16.61
C GLY A 147 5.27 -24.10 -17.49
N GLU A 148 6.42 -24.36 -16.90
CA GLU A 148 7.68 -24.61 -17.61
C GLU A 148 7.87 -26.07 -18.04
N THR A 149 7.08 -26.99 -17.49
CA THR A 149 7.13 -28.45 -17.81
C THR A 149 6.15 -28.89 -18.90
N SER A 150 5.46 -28.00 -19.60
CA SER A 150 4.64 -28.37 -20.77
C SER A 150 5.52 -28.40 -22.01
N PRO A 151 5.85 -29.57 -22.58
CA PRO A 151 6.59 -29.65 -23.83
C PRO A 151 5.75 -29.17 -25.02
N PRO A 152 6.39 -28.75 -26.12
CA PRO A 152 5.78 -28.19 -27.32
C PRO A 152 4.88 -29.15 -28.10
#